data_65e01001c60020bcd887c33b4ff417a8
#
_entry.id   65e01001c60020bcd887c33b4ff417a8
#
_cell.length_a   1.000
_cell.length_b   1.000
_cell.length_c   1.000
_cell.angle_alpha   90.00
_cell.angle_beta   90.00
_cell.angle_gamma   90.00
#
_symmetry.space_group_name_H-M   'P 1'
#
loop_
_entity.id
_entity.type
_entity.pdbx_description
1 polymer ?
#
loop_
_entity_poly.entity_id
_entity_poly.type
_entity_poly.pdbx_seq_one_letter_code
_entity_poly.pdbx_strand_id
1 'polypeptide(L)'
;AHSDRFRAGIARSGAYNRTLTPFGFQNERRTLWEAPDLYITVSPLMAAHKINEPLLLIHGEADNNPGTFPIQSERMYHAVRGNGGTVRLVMLPYESHGYVARESVEHTLYEMLAWFDKYVKNAPPRERVETGR
;
A
#
# COMPACT_ATOMS: atom_id res chain seq x y z
N ALA A 1 -2.11 -6.49 -7.25
CA ALA A 1 -2.47 -5.91 -8.54
C ALA A 1 -2.01 -6.77 -9.73
N HIS A 2 -0.91 -7.49 -9.61
CA HIS A 2 -0.33 -8.26 -10.72
C HIS A 2 -0.31 -9.78 -10.45
N SER A 3 -0.95 -10.24 -9.40
CA SER A 3 -1.01 -11.65 -9.00
C SER A 3 -2.21 -11.89 -8.11
N ASP A 4 -2.81 -13.06 -8.24
CA ASP A 4 -3.92 -13.57 -7.41
C ASP A 4 -3.46 -14.54 -6.32
N ARG A 5 -2.15 -14.67 -6.12
CA ARG A 5 -1.54 -15.62 -5.17
C ARG A 5 -1.76 -15.25 -3.70
N PHE A 6 -1.97 -13.98 -3.40
CA PHE A 6 -2.12 -13.47 -2.04
C PHE A 6 -3.59 -13.45 -1.62
N ARG A 7 -3.88 -13.59 -0.33
CA ARG A 7 -5.24 -13.45 0.23
C ARG A 7 -5.49 -12.08 0.85
N ALA A 8 -4.45 -11.45 1.34
CA ALA A 8 -4.47 -10.12 1.91
C ALA A 8 -3.08 -9.48 1.78
N GLY A 9 -3.02 -8.19 1.85
CA GLY A 9 -1.78 -7.41 1.83
C GLY A 9 -1.70 -6.45 2.99
N ILE A 10 -0.48 -6.18 3.45
CA ILE A 10 -0.16 -5.11 4.38
C ILE A 10 0.99 -4.31 3.79
N ALA A 11 0.86 -2.99 3.75
CA ALA A 11 1.92 -2.10 3.33
C ALA A 11 2.08 -0.97 4.35
N ARG A 12 3.34 -0.68 4.73
CA ARG A 12 3.67 0.34 5.71
C ARG A 12 4.59 1.38 5.09
N SER A 13 4.32 2.66 5.36
CA SER A 13 5.15 3.81 4.92
C SER A 13 5.58 3.68 3.45
N GLY A 14 4.64 3.32 2.57
CA GLY A 14 4.93 2.97 1.18
C GLY A 14 4.95 4.17 0.24
N ALA A 15 5.59 3.98 -0.91
CA ALA A 15 5.54 4.88 -2.05
C ALA A 15 4.73 4.22 -3.18
N TYR A 16 3.52 4.68 -3.38
CA TYR A 16 2.58 4.06 -4.32
C TYR A 16 2.44 4.81 -5.63
N ASN A 17 2.84 6.08 -5.66
CA ASN A 17 2.84 6.91 -6.85
C ASN A 17 4.18 7.60 -7.03
N ARG A 18 4.99 7.14 -7.97
CA ARG A 18 6.32 7.69 -8.24
C ARG A 18 6.28 9.05 -8.94
N THR A 19 5.16 9.44 -9.53
CA THR A 19 5.01 10.79 -10.07
C THR A 19 5.06 11.87 -8.99
N LEU A 20 4.85 11.51 -7.71
CA LEU A 20 5.05 12.39 -6.56
C LEU A 20 6.51 12.53 -6.12
N THR A 21 7.43 11.78 -6.74
CA THR A 21 8.87 11.87 -6.54
C THR A 21 9.59 12.13 -7.87
N PRO A 22 9.32 13.27 -8.55
CA PRO A 22 9.61 13.44 -9.98
C PRO A 22 11.10 13.64 -10.32
N PHE A 23 11.96 13.77 -9.32
CA PHE A 23 13.41 13.98 -9.51
C PHE A 23 14.25 12.74 -9.17
N GLY A 24 13.68 11.56 -9.33
CA GLY A 24 14.33 10.29 -9.07
C GLY A 24 13.82 9.59 -7.80
N PHE A 25 14.15 8.32 -7.66
CA PHE A 25 13.83 7.50 -6.50
C PHE A 25 14.78 6.30 -6.43
N GLN A 26 15.23 5.94 -5.25
CA GLN A 26 16.21 4.88 -5.05
C GLN A 26 17.44 5.09 -5.94
N ASN A 27 17.71 4.18 -6.88
CA ASN A 27 18.83 4.26 -7.82
C ASN A 27 18.45 4.91 -9.18
N GLU A 28 17.17 5.23 -9.39
CA GLU A 28 16.75 5.93 -10.61
C GLU A 28 17.15 7.40 -10.54
N ARG A 29 17.92 7.85 -11.53
CA ARG A 29 18.46 9.21 -11.62
C ARG A 29 17.70 10.08 -12.61
N ARG A 30 16.99 9.47 -13.56
CA ARG A 30 16.19 10.21 -14.54
C ARG A 30 14.98 10.83 -13.86
N THR A 31 14.65 12.03 -14.25
CA THR A 31 13.45 12.71 -13.80
C THR A 31 12.20 12.11 -14.42
N LEU A 32 11.03 12.45 -13.88
CA LEU A 32 9.73 12.07 -14.46
C LEU A 32 9.61 12.44 -15.93
N TRP A 33 10.12 13.62 -16.32
CA TRP A 33 10.02 14.13 -17.69
C TRP A 33 10.99 13.45 -18.65
N GLU A 34 12.07 12.88 -18.16
CA GLU A 34 13.02 12.09 -18.95
C GLU A 34 12.58 10.63 -19.13
N ALA A 35 11.79 10.10 -18.21
CA ALA A 35 11.36 8.70 -18.24
C ALA A 35 9.91 8.51 -17.73
N PRO A 36 8.90 9.19 -18.31
CA PRO A 36 7.53 9.19 -17.79
C PRO A 36 6.93 7.79 -17.72
N ASP A 37 7.16 6.95 -18.70
CA ASP A 37 6.62 5.58 -18.74
C ASP A 37 7.14 4.72 -17.60
N LEU A 38 8.40 4.90 -17.21
CA LEU A 38 8.96 4.20 -16.05
C LEU A 38 8.23 4.60 -14.77
N TYR A 39 8.07 5.89 -14.53
CA TYR A 39 7.39 6.40 -13.34
C TYR A 39 5.95 5.89 -13.22
N ILE A 40 5.24 5.80 -14.33
CA ILE A 40 3.89 5.24 -14.38
C ILE A 40 3.91 3.74 -14.13
N THR A 41 4.78 3.00 -14.82
CA THR A 41 4.83 1.54 -14.77
C THR A 41 5.19 1.02 -13.36
N VAL A 42 6.10 1.71 -12.64
CA VAL A 42 6.50 1.30 -11.30
C VAL A 42 5.63 1.89 -10.18
N SER A 43 4.53 2.55 -10.53
CA SER A 43 3.58 3.11 -9.57
C SER A 43 2.41 2.16 -9.31
N PRO A 44 2.35 1.49 -8.13
CA PRO A 44 1.22 0.61 -7.79
C PRO A 44 -0.14 1.29 -7.87
N LEU A 45 -0.20 2.61 -7.66
CA LEU A 45 -1.43 3.41 -7.77
C LEU A 45 -2.10 3.25 -9.14
N MET A 46 -1.32 3.15 -10.22
CA MET A 46 -1.85 3.01 -11.58
C MET A 46 -2.57 1.67 -11.81
N ALA A 47 -2.29 0.69 -10.96
CA ALA A 47 -2.94 -0.62 -10.98
C ALA A 47 -3.90 -0.84 -9.80
N ALA A 48 -4.31 0.21 -9.09
CA ALA A 48 -5.18 0.12 -7.92
C ALA A 48 -6.53 -0.55 -8.23
N HIS A 49 -7.06 -0.34 -9.44
CA HIS A 49 -8.30 -0.97 -9.92
C HIS A 49 -8.21 -2.50 -10.08
N LYS A 50 -7.00 -3.07 -10.03
CA LYS A 50 -6.75 -4.52 -10.11
C LYS A 50 -6.51 -5.16 -8.74
N ILE A 51 -6.56 -4.38 -7.66
CA ILE A 51 -6.37 -4.89 -6.30
C ILE A 51 -7.70 -5.42 -5.79
N ASN A 52 -7.84 -6.75 -5.81
CA ASN A 52 -9.02 -7.45 -5.34
C ASN A 52 -8.88 -7.97 -3.91
N GLU A 53 -7.65 -8.16 -3.46
CA GLU A 53 -7.34 -8.64 -2.11
C GLU A 53 -7.45 -7.51 -1.08
N PRO A 54 -7.93 -7.81 0.13
CA PRO A 54 -7.95 -6.85 1.23
C PRO A 54 -6.57 -6.26 1.50
N LEU A 55 -6.47 -4.93 1.54
CA LEU A 55 -5.23 -4.18 1.71
C LEU A 55 -5.26 -3.32 2.98
N LEU A 56 -4.32 -3.54 3.90
CA LEU A 56 -4.08 -2.67 5.04
C LEU A 56 -2.91 -1.74 4.74
N LEU A 57 -3.14 -0.44 4.87
CA LEU A 57 -2.13 0.61 4.76
C LEU A 57 -1.88 1.20 6.14
N ILE A 58 -0.62 1.30 6.57
CA ILE A 58 -0.22 1.92 7.83
C ILE A 58 0.83 2.98 7.53
N HIS A 59 0.68 4.18 8.08
CA HIS A 59 1.59 5.30 7.82
C HIS A 59 1.71 6.22 9.03
N GLY A 60 2.91 6.74 9.27
CA GLY A 60 3.15 7.79 10.25
C GLY A 60 2.70 9.16 9.73
N GLU A 61 1.90 9.89 10.50
CA GLU A 61 1.40 11.22 10.08
C GLU A 61 2.51 12.26 9.88
N ALA A 62 3.62 12.10 10.60
CA ALA A 62 4.78 12.98 10.50
C ALA A 62 5.90 12.42 9.60
N ASP A 63 5.59 11.45 8.72
CA ASP A 63 6.57 10.92 7.77
C ASP A 63 7.04 12.04 6.82
N ASN A 64 8.31 12.42 6.97
CA ASN A 64 8.97 13.45 6.18
C ASN A 64 9.99 12.90 5.17
N ASN A 65 10.00 11.59 4.96
CA ASN A 65 10.81 10.99 3.92
C ASN A 65 10.28 11.41 2.54
N PRO A 66 11.11 12.04 1.69
CA PRO A 66 10.65 12.62 0.42
C PRO A 66 9.94 11.66 -0.52
N GLY A 67 10.24 10.35 -0.44
CA GLY A 67 9.62 9.32 -1.27
C GLY A 67 8.29 8.80 -0.73
N THR A 68 7.99 9.03 0.55
CA THR A 68 6.92 8.36 1.28
C THR A 68 6.09 9.28 2.16
N PHE A 69 5.91 10.54 1.77
CA PHE A 69 4.98 11.41 2.49
C PHE A 69 3.61 10.74 2.69
N PRO A 70 2.88 11.03 3.77
CA PRO A 70 1.58 10.41 4.09
C PRO A 70 0.56 10.42 2.96
N ILE A 71 0.61 11.43 2.10
CA ILE A 71 -0.23 11.55 0.91
C ILE A 71 -0.17 10.32 0.00
N GLN A 72 0.93 9.58 -0.01
CA GLN A 72 1.09 8.34 -0.76
C GLN A 72 0.03 7.30 -0.32
N SER A 73 -0.08 7.05 0.98
CA SER A 73 -1.04 6.10 1.54
C SER A 73 -2.48 6.61 1.42
N GLU A 74 -2.71 7.89 1.64
CA GLU A 74 -4.05 8.49 1.50
C GLU A 74 -4.57 8.33 0.07
N ARG A 75 -3.76 8.65 -0.94
CA ARG A 75 -4.17 8.51 -2.34
C ARG A 75 -4.35 7.05 -2.75
N MET A 76 -3.50 6.15 -2.27
CA MET A 76 -3.66 4.72 -2.51
C MET A 76 -4.94 4.18 -1.88
N TYR A 77 -5.26 4.59 -0.63
CA TYR A 77 -6.52 4.25 0.03
C TYR A 77 -7.73 4.68 -0.79
N HIS A 78 -7.77 5.94 -1.23
CA HIS A 78 -8.87 6.46 -2.04
C HIS A 78 -8.98 5.75 -3.39
N ALA A 79 -7.86 5.43 -4.03
CA ALA A 79 -7.85 4.72 -5.31
C ALA A 79 -8.42 3.31 -5.18
N VAL A 80 -7.98 2.52 -4.20
CA VAL A 80 -8.48 1.16 -3.97
C VAL A 80 -9.96 1.18 -3.58
N ARG A 81 -10.33 2.05 -2.63
CA ARG A 81 -11.73 2.18 -2.17
C ARG A 81 -12.66 2.64 -3.30
N GLY A 82 -12.24 3.63 -4.08
CA GLY A 82 -13.03 4.16 -5.19
C GLY A 82 -13.28 3.14 -6.32
N ASN A 83 -12.40 2.16 -6.46
CA ASN A 83 -12.56 1.02 -7.36
C ASN A 83 -13.28 -0.18 -6.73
N GLY A 84 -13.87 -0.03 -5.54
CA GLY A 84 -14.65 -1.07 -4.87
C GLY A 84 -13.80 -2.08 -4.08
N GLY A 85 -12.49 -1.89 -3.97
CA GLY A 85 -11.60 -2.76 -3.22
C GLY A 85 -11.78 -2.63 -1.70
N THR A 86 -11.44 -3.69 -0.99
CA THR A 86 -11.39 -3.71 0.48
C THR A 86 -10.08 -3.13 0.97
N VAL A 87 -10.12 -1.97 1.61
CA VAL A 87 -8.91 -1.29 2.10
C VAL A 87 -9.16 -0.62 3.45
N ARG A 88 -8.15 -0.65 4.31
CA ARG A 88 -8.10 0.09 5.57
C ARG A 88 -6.85 0.96 5.60
N LEU A 89 -6.96 2.18 6.06
CA LEU A 89 -5.85 3.10 6.31
C LEU A 89 -5.75 3.36 7.81
N VAL A 90 -4.58 3.17 8.37
CA VAL A 90 -4.21 3.49 9.75
C VAL A 90 -3.14 4.57 9.72
N MET A 91 -3.47 5.73 10.25
CA MET A 91 -2.54 6.84 10.42
C MET A 91 -2.06 6.88 11.86
N LEU A 92 -0.74 6.92 12.06
CA LEU A 92 -0.12 6.91 13.39
C LEU A 92 0.30 8.34 13.76
N PRO A 93 -0.35 8.97 14.74
CA PRO A 93 -0.05 10.35 15.14
C PRO A 93 1.42 10.51 15.56
N TYR A 94 2.04 11.58 15.12
CA TYR A 94 3.42 11.98 15.45
C TYR A 94 4.53 10.99 15.00
N GLU A 95 4.18 9.85 14.40
CA GLU A 95 5.18 8.91 13.89
C GLU A 95 5.74 9.36 12.54
N SER A 96 7.05 9.18 12.38
CA SER A 96 7.77 9.43 11.14
C SER A 96 7.76 8.17 10.24
N HIS A 97 8.76 8.04 9.37
CA HIS A 97 8.92 6.88 8.46
C HIS A 97 9.10 5.54 9.21
N GLY A 98 9.77 5.56 10.35
CA GLY A 98 9.87 4.46 11.31
C GLY A 98 9.04 4.77 12.56
N TYR A 99 8.33 3.78 13.08
CA TYR A 99 7.49 3.93 14.26
C TYR A 99 8.29 3.61 15.52
N VAL A 100 8.30 4.53 16.48
CA VAL A 100 9.15 4.41 17.68
C VAL A 100 8.36 4.45 19.00
N ALA A 101 7.20 5.13 19.03
CA ALA A 101 6.39 5.13 20.23
C ALA A 101 5.83 3.72 20.50
N ARG A 102 5.89 3.29 21.75
CA ARG A 102 5.43 1.96 22.16
C ARG A 102 3.97 1.72 21.73
N GLU A 103 3.12 2.70 21.98
CA GLU A 103 1.69 2.65 21.64
C GLU A 103 1.48 2.46 20.13
N SER A 104 2.26 3.17 19.31
CA SER A 104 2.20 3.05 17.86
C SER A 104 2.66 1.69 17.36
N VAL A 105 3.72 1.15 17.96
CA VAL A 105 4.24 -0.19 17.64
C VAL A 105 3.22 -1.26 18.04
N GLU A 106 2.67 -1.19 19.26
CA GLU A 106 1.67 -2.14 19.75
C GLU A 106 0.39 -2.06 18.90
N HIS A 107 -0.08 -0.86 18.56
CA HIS A 107 -1.24 -0.67 17.68
C HIS A 107 -0.98 -1.22 16.26
N THR A 108 0.20 -0.99 15.71
CA THR A 108 0.60 -1.55 14.42
C THR A 108 0.53 -3.07 14.43
N LEU A 109 1.08 -3.72 15.46
CA LEU A 109 1.03 -5.17 15.61
C LEU A 109 -0.41 -5.68 15.72
N TYR A 110 -1.24 -5.01 16.54
CA TYR A 110 -2.65 -5.34 16.66
C TYR A 110 -3.38 -5.30 15.31
N GLU A 111 -3.24 -4.21 14.56
CA GLU A 111 -3.87 -4.04 13.25
C GLU A 111 -3.43 -5.13 12.25
N MET A 112 -2.13 -5.45 12.24
CA MET A 112 -1.59 -6.48 11.36
C MET A 112 -2.13 -7.89 11.70
N LEU A 113 -2.16 -8.24 12.98
CA LEU A 113 -2.67 -9.53 13.45
C LEU A 113 -4.18 -9.64 13.19
N ALA A 114 -4.95 -8.62 13.54
CA ALA A 114 -6.39 -8.59 13.29
C ALA A 114 -6.72 -8.68 11.78
N TRP A 115 -5.91 -8.03 10.93
CA TRP A 115 -6.06 -8.10 9.48
C TRP A 115 -5.86 -9.51 8.95
N PHE A 116 -4.79 -10.17 9.37
CA PHE A 116 -4.51 -11.55 8.97
C PHE A 116 -5.48 -12.56 9.58
N ASP A 117 -5.90 -12.36 10.83
CA ASP A 117 -6.93 -13.21 11.44
C ASP A 117 -8.22 -13.17 10.63
N LYS A 118 -8.65 -11.98 10.23
CA LYS A 118 -9.90 -11.80 9.48
C LYS A 118 -9.81 -12.33 8.04
N TYR A 119 -8.76 -11.98 7.31
CA TYR A 119 -8.71 -12.18 5.86
C TYR A 119 -7.86 -13.38 5.40
N VAL A 120 -7.12 -13.99 6.31
CA VAL A 120 -6.30 -15.18 6.01
C VAL A 120 -6.70 -16.36 6.88
N LYS A 121 -6.54 -16.26 8.20
CA LYS A 121 -6.73 -17.37 9.13
C LYS A 121 -8.19 -17.87 9.19
N ASN A 122 -9.13 -16.94 9.35
CA ASN A 122 -10.56 -17.22 9.51
C ASN A 122 -11.36 -17.00 8.21
N ALA A 123 -10.68 -16.71 7.10
CA ALA A 123 -11.35 -16.52 5.83
C ALA A 123 -11.84 -17.86 5.26
N PRO A 124 -13.01 -17.89 4.59
CA PRO A 124 -13.49 -19.09 3.91
C PRO A 124 -12.49 -19.53 2.84
N PRO A 125 -12.46 -20.83 2.46
CA PRO A 125 -11.65 -21.29 1.35
C PRO A 125 -11.90 -20.45 0.09
N ARG A 126 -10.85 -20.17 -0.70
CA ARG A 126 -11.03 -19.55 -2.02
C ARG A 126 -11.82 -20.50 -2.92
N GLU A 127 -12.84 -19.99 -3.58
CA GLU A 127 -13.41 -20.67 -4.72
C GLU A 127 -12.31 -20.78 -5.80
N ARG A 128 -11.97 -22.00 -6.18
CA ARG A 128 -11.09 -22.23 -7.32
C ARG A 128 -11.91 -21.84 -8.55
N VAL A 129 -11.56 -20.73 -9.20
CA VAL A 129 -12.00 -20.50 -10.56
C VAL A 129 -11.31 -21.59 -11.39
N GLU A 130 -12.06 -22.61 -11.80
CA GLU A 130 -11.58 -23.55 -12.79
C GLU A 130 -11.35 -22.74 -14.07
N THR A 131 -10.09 -22.40 -14.33
CA THR A 131 -9.70 -21.93 -15.65
C THR A 131 -9.89 -23.10 -16.60
N GLY A 132 -11.06 -23.13 -17.25
CA GLY A 132 -11.32 -24.06 -18.35
C GLY A 132 -10.16 -23.98 -19.33
N ARG A 133 -9.55 -25.11 -19.59
CA ARG A 133 -8.55 -25.31 -20.62
C ARG A 133 -9.18 -25.18 -22.00
#